data_38bf61ef6236d799101e0bcdc01bd535
#
_entry.id   38bf61ef6236d799101e0bcdc01bd535
#
_cell.length_a   1.000
_cell.length_b   1.000
_cell.length_c   1.000
_cell.angle_alpha   90.00
_cell.angle_beta   90.00
_cell.angle_gamma   90.00
#
_symmetry.space_group_name_H-M   'P 1'
#
loop_
_entity.id
_entity.type
_entity.pdbx_description
1 polymer ?
#
loop_
_entity_poly.entity_id
_entity_poly.type
_entity_poly.pdbx_seq_one_letter_code
_entity_poly.pdbx_strand_id
1 'polypeptide(L)'
;MKRYDFTITSDRGLHAQPVAALASIACKSASCVTLEYDGGEIDVSNAIRLMSACISCNDKVSLIVSGSDEDETMEKLKEIVTSQLLLRILFVFIRLCYTEVVIGQLILTLLFLC
;
A
#
# COMPACT_ATOMS: atom_id res chain seq x y z
N MET A 1 -18.10 -10.18 6.45
CA MET A 1 -17.15 -10.23 5.33
C MET A 1 -17.11 -8.89 4.63
N LYS A 2 -15.93 -8.32 4.49
CA LYS A 2 -15.69 -7.05 3.80
C LYS A 2 -14.90 -7.28 2.52
N ARG A 3 -15.24 -6.55 1.46
CA ARG A 3 -14.56 -6.63 0.18
C ARG A 3 -14.15 -5.23 -0.29
N TYR A 4 -12.93 -5.10 -0.80
CA TYR A 4 -12.42 -3.87 -1.36
C TYR A 4 -11.76 -4.16 -2.70
N ASP A 5 -12.34 -3.64 -3.76
CA ASP A 5 -11.85 -3.78 -5.13
C ASP A 5 -10.99 -2.57 -5.49
N PHE A 6 -9.83 -2.80 -6.06
CA PHE A 6 -8.95 -1.73 -6.51
C PHE A 6 -8.08 -2.18 -7.68
N THR A 7 -7.48 -1.21 -8.36
CA THR A 7 -6.53 -1.45 -9.44
C THR A 7 -5.16 -0.98 -9.00
N ILE A 8 -4.13 -1.77 -9.24
CA ILE A 8 -2.76 -1.42 -8.88
C ILE A 8 -2.24 -0.37 -9.86
N THR A 9 -1.89 0.81 -9.34
CA THR A 9 -1.38 1.92 -10.14
C THR A 9 0.12 2.14 -9.99
N SER A 10 0.76 1.43 -9.05
CA SER A 10 2.20 1.47 -8.85
C SER A 10 2.94 0.84 -10.04
N ASP A 11 3.98 1.50 -10.55
CA ASP A 11 4.80 0.99 -11.66
C ASP A 11 5.44 -0.36 -11.35
N ARG A 12 5.76 -0.58 -10.09
CA ARG A 12 6.40 -1.83 -9.64
C ARG A 12 5.40 -2.94 -9.37
N GLY A 13 4.09 -2.64 -9.51
CA GLY A 13 3.06 -3.58 -9.15
C GLY A 13 3.06 -3.89 -7.65
N LEU A 14 2.78 -5.12 -7.30
CA LEU A 14 2.76 -5.58 -5.91
C LEU A 14 4.16 -6.07 -5.52
N HIS A 15 5.04 -5.17 -5.11
CA HIS A 15 6.42 -5.48 -4.74
C HIS A 15 6.58 -5.74 -3.23
N ALA A 16 7.82 -5.99 -2.78
CA ALA A 16 8.11 -6.46 -1.42
C ALA A 16 7.62 -5.54 -0.30
N GLN A 17 7.73 -4.22 -0.46
CA GLN A 17 7.38 -3.26 0.59
C GLN A 17 5.88 -3.26 0.92
N PRO A 18 4.95 -3.07 -0.04
CA PRO A 18 3.52 -3.17 0.27
C PRO A 18 3.09 -4.59 0.65
N VAL A 19 3.71 -5.62 0.06
CA VAL A 19 3.42 -7.01 0.41
C VAL A 19 3.76 -7.28 1.88
N ALA A 20 4.91 -6.84 2.34
CA ALA A 20 5.32 -7.02 3.74
C ALA A 20 4.37 -6.31 4.71
N ALA A 21 3.93 -5.10 4.36
CA ALA A 21 2.98 -4.34 5.16
C ALA A 21 1.61 -5.03 5.23
N LEU A 22 1.09 -5.48 4.11
CA LEU A 22 -0.20 -6.20 4.05
C LEU A 22 -0.14 -7.52 4.83
N ALA A 23 0.92 -8.29 4.64
CA ALA A 23 1.11 -9.56 5.34
C ALA A 23 1.23 -9.35 6.86
N SER A 24 1.93 -8.32 7.30
CA SER A 24 2.06 -7.98 8.71
C SER A 24 0.70 -7.69 9.36
N ILE A 25 -0.14 -6.91 8.69
CA ILE A 25 -1.49 -6.59 9.17
C ILE A 25 -2.35 -7.87 9.22
N ALA A 26 -2.30 -8.68 8.17
CA ALA A 26 -3.05 -9.93 8.10
C ALA A 26 -2.65 -10.91 9.22
N CYS A 27 -1.36 -11.05 9.49
CA CYS A 27 -0.85 -11.93 10.56
C CYS A 27 -1.27 -11.47 11.96
N LYS A 28 -1.39 -10.16 12.17
CA LYS A 28 -1.76 -9.59 13.48
C LYS A 28 -3.26 -9.53 13.70
N SER A 29 -4.07 -9.70 12.65
CA SER A 29 -5.52 -9.65 12.76
C SER A 29 -6.10 -11.00 13.16
N ALA A 30 -7.28 -10.97 13.76
CA ALA A 30 -8.07 -12.17 14.03
C ALA A 30 -8.88 -12.62 12.82
N SER A 31 -8.90 -11.84 11.75
CA SER A 31 -9.65 -12.11 10.54
C SER A 31 -8.80 -12.84 9.51
N CYS A 32 -9.47 -13.58 8.62
CA CYS A 32 -8.84 -14.13 7.42
C CYS A 32 -8.82 -13.05 6.33
N VAL A 33 -7.64 -12.79 5.77
CA VAL A 33 -7.45 -11.82 4.70
C VAL A 33 -7.02 -12.54 3.44
N THR A 34 -7.77 -12.37 2.36
CA THR A 34 -7.52 -13.01 1.07
C THR A 34 -7.43 -11.95 -0.01
N LEU A 35 -6.48 -12.12 -0.93
CA LEU A 35 -6.38 -11.32 -2.14
C LEU A 35 -6.87 -12.14 -3.33
N GLU A 36 -7.89 -11.63 -4.02
CA GLU A 36 -8.42 -12.24 -5.23
C GLU A 36 -7.86 -11.49 -6.45
N TYR A 37 -7.36 -12.24 -7.43
CA TYR A 37 -6.82 -11.72 -8.69
C TYR A 37 -7.16 -12.70 -9.82
N ASP A 38 -6.80 -12.38 -11.07
CA ASP A 38 -7.14 -13.21 -12.23
C ASP A 38 -6.62 -14.65 -12.16
N GLY A 39 -5.51 -14.87 -11.45
CA GLY A 39 -4.92 -16.20 -11.27
C GLY A 39 -5.50 -17.00 -10.11
N GLY A 40 -6.46 -16.45 -9.35
CA GLY A 40 -7.08 -17.12 -8.22
C GLY A 40 -7.07 -16.30 -6.94
N GLU A 41 -6.98 -16.98 -5.81
CA GLU A 41 -6.98 -16.37 -4.47
C GLU A 41 -5.70 -16.71 -3.71
N ILE A 42 -5.21 -15.75 -2.94
CA ILE A 42 -4.00 -15.92 -2.12
C ILE A 42 -4.29 -15.43 -0.70
N ASP A 43 -3.84 -16.19 0.29
CA ASP A 43 -3.84 -15.73 1.69
C ASP A 43 -2.80 -14.64 1.85
N VAL A 44 -3.23 -13.45 2.27
CA VAL A 44 -2.37 -12.27 2.40
C VAL A 44 -1.30 -12.46 3.49
N SER A 45 -1.52 -13.33 4.46
CA SER A 45 -0.51 -13.64 5.48
C SER A 45 0.71 -14.36 4.90
N ASN A 46 0.61 -14.95 3.71
CA ASN A 46 1.72 -15.61 3.03
C ASN A 46 2.39 -14.65 2.03
N ALA A 47 3.36 -13.87 2.53
CA ALA A 47 4.05 -12.86 1.74
C ALA A 47 4.79 -13.44 0.53
N ILE A 48 5.40 -14.61 0.66
CA ILE A 48 6.16 -15.27 -0.40
C ILE A 48 5.25 -15.62 -1.57
N ARG A 49 4.09 -16.19 -1.28
CA ARG A 49 3.11 -16.57 -2.30
C ARG A 49 2.52 -15.34 -2.97
N LEU A 50 2.30 -14.27 -2.21
CA LEU A 50 1.80 -13.00 -2.73
C LEU A 50 2.78 -12.39 -3.74
N MET A 51 4.08 -12.40 -3.44
CA MET A 51 5.12 -11.95 -4.37
C MET A 51 5.25 -12.85 -5.58
N SER A 52 5.07 -14.16 -5.42
CA SER A 52 5.15 -15.13 -6.52
C SER A 52 4.01 -15.01 -7.52
N ALA A 53 2.91 -14.37 -7.15
CA ALA A 53 1.76 -14.15 -8.03
C ALA A 53 2.05 -13.17 -9.18
N CYS A 54 3.14 -12.40 -9.11
CA CYS A 54 3.56 -11.44 -10.14
C CYS A 54 2.46 -10.44 -10.52
N ILE A 55 1.74 -9.93 -9.54
CA ILE A 55 0.69 -8.94 -9.76
C ILE A 55 1.34 -7.63 -10.18
N SER A 56 0.94 -7.13 -11.34
CA SER A 56 1.57 -5.99 -12.02
C SER A 56 0.72 -4.74 -11.99
N CYS A 57 1.31 -3.63 -12.44
CA CYS A 57 0.59 -2.38 -12.66
C CYS A 57 -0.62 -2.62 -13.59
N ASN A 58 -1.74 -1.97 -13.28
CA ASN A 58 -3.04 -2.07 -13.96
C ASN A 58 -3.82 -3.37 -13.72
N ASP A 59 -3.30 -4.29 -12.93
CA ASP A 59 -4.07 -5.48 -12.56
C ASP A 59 -5.17 -5.12 -11.57
N LYS A 60 -6.35 -5.69 -11.77
CA LYS A 60 -7.48 -5.55 -10.87
C LYS A 60 -7.44 -6.63 -9.82
N VAL A 61 -7.51 -6.21 -8.56
CA VAL A 61 -7.44 -7.12 -7.42
C VAL A 61 -8.51 -6.74 -6.40
N SER A 62 -8.85 -7.69 -5.53
CA SER A 62 -9.83 -7.50 -4.48
C SER A 62 -9.29 -8.03 -3.17
N LEU A 63 -9.41 -7.24 -2.11
CA LEU A 63 -9.10 -7.68 -0.76
C LEU A 63 -10.40 -8.11 -0.08
N ILE A 64 -10.39 -9.31 0.48
CA ILE A 64 -11.53 -9.89 1.19
C ILE A 64 -11.11 -10.18 2.62
N VAL A 65 -11.82 -9.59 3.57
CA VAL A 65 -11.56 -9.75 5.01
C VAL A 65 -12.79 -10.35 5.66
N SER A 66 -12.60 -11.42 6.43
CA SER A 66 -13.68 -12.11 7.13
C SER A 66 -13.22 -12.47 8.54
N GLY A 67 -13.93 -11.98 9.55
CA GLY A 67 -13.62 -12.25 10.94
C GLY A 67 -14.21 -11.25 11.91
N SER A 68 -13.85 -11.39 13.20
CA SER A 68 -14.39 -10.56 14.27
C SER A 68 -13.93 -9.10 14.21
N ASP A 69 -12.74 -8.85 13.67
CA ASP A 69 -12.14 -7.51 13.52
C ASP A 69 -12.05 -7.05 12.06
N GLU A 70 -12.96 -7.55 11.21
CA GLU A 70 -12.92 -7.28 9.77
C GLU A 70 -12.94 -5.80 9.41
N ASP A 71 -13.72 -4.99 10.12
CA ASP A 71 -13.83 -3.56 9.86
C ASP A 71 -12.50 -2.83 10.11
N GLU A 72 -11.90 -3.06 11.27
CA GLU A 72 -10.63 -2.47 11.66
C GLU A 72 -9.49 -2.93 10.74
N THR A 73 -9.44 -4.22 10.44
CA THR A 73 -8.44 -4.80 9.56
C THR A 73 -8.56 -4.24 8.14
N MET A 74 -9.78 -4.12 7.63
CA MET A 74 -10.01 -3.55 6.30
C MET A 74 -9.56 -2.09 6.22
N GLU A 75 -9.79 -1.29 7.25
CA GLU A 75 -9.33 0.11 7.29
C GLU A 75 -7.81 0.20 7.23
N LYS A 76 -7.11 -0.62 8.00
CA LYS A 76 -5.64 -0.67 7.99
C LYS A 76 -5.10 -1.10 6.63
N LEU A 77 -5.72 -2.09 6.00
CA LEU A 77 -5.34 -2.55 4.67
C LEU A 77 -5.60 -1.47 3.60
N LYS A 78 -6.71 -0.76 3.68
CA LYS A 78 -7.01 0.36 2.78
C LYS A 78 -5.98 1.48 2.89
N GLU A 79 -5.50 1.79 4.09
CA GLU A 79 -4.43 2.78 4.28
C GLU A 79 -3.16 2.38 3.53
N ILE A 80 -2.74 1.14 3.65
CA ILE A 80 -1.56 0.64 2.95
C ILE A 80 -1.77 0.68 1.43
N VAL A 81 -2.90 0.20 0.96
CA VAL A 81 -3.24 0.22 -0.47
C VAL A 81 -3.23 1.64 -1.01
N THR A 82 -3.87 2.57 -0.31
CA THR A 82 -3.96 3.95 -0.73
C THR A 82 -2.60 4.64 -0.72
N SER A 83 -1.79 4.41 0.31
CA SER A 83 -0.49 5.08 0.46
C SER A 83 0.61 4.51 -0.44
N GLN A 84 0.58 3.22 -0.76
CA GLN A 84 1.69 2.57 -1.48
C GLN A 84 1.35 2.09 -2.89
N LEU A 85 0.07 1.78 -3.15
CA LEU A 85 -0.35 1.17 -4.41
C LEU A 85 -1.19 2.10 -5.29
N LEU A 86 -1.86 3.11 -4.73
CA LEU A 86 -2.75 4.00 -5.46
C LEU A 86 -2.26 5.45 -5.55
N LEU A 87 -1.29 5.87 -4.75
CA LEU A 87 -0.92 7.28 -4.58
C LEU A 87 0.37 7.71 -5.28
N ARG A 88 0.56 7.29 -6.52
CA ARG A 88 1.70 7.77 -7.31
C ARG A 88 1.67 9.30 -7.48
N ILE A 89 0.51 9.86 -7.76
CA ILE A 89 0.33 11.30 -7.96
C ILE A 89 0.56 12.07 -6.66
N LEU A 90 0.04 11.57 -5.53
CA LEU A 90 0.26 12.19 -4.23
C LEU A 90 1.70 12.06 -3.76
N PHE A 91 2.38 10.97 -4.08
CA PHE A 91 3.80 10.78 -3.76
C PHE A 91 4.67 11.81 -4.48
N VAL A 92 4.40 12.07 -5.75
CA VAL A 92 5.07 13.13 -6.52
C VAL A 92 4.75 14.51 -5.92
N PHE A 93 3.51 14.74 -5.51
CA PHE A 93 3.06 15.98 -4.90
C PHE A 93 3.74 16.23 -3.53
N ILE A 94 3.80 15.22 -2.68
CA ILE A 94 4.49 15.29 -1.39
C ILE A 94 6.00 15.51 -1.59
N ARG A 95 6.58 14.87 -2.59
CA ARG A 95 7.99 15.02 -2.93
C ARG A 95 8.30 16.43 -3.41
N LEU A 96 7.43 17.03 -4.20
CA LEU A 96 7.54 18.42 -4.64
C LEU A 96 7.41 19.39 -3.46
N CYS A 97 6.42 19.20 -2.59
CA CYS A 97 6.25 19.99 -1.37
C CYS A 97 7.44 19.85 -0.41
N TYR A 98 7.95 18.64 -0.26
CA TYR A 98 9.13 18.37 0.56
C TYR A 98 10.36 19.08 0.01
N THR A 99 10.55 19.08 -1.31
CA THR A 99 11.65 19.77 -1.97
C THR A 99 11.56 21.28 -1.76
N GLU A 100 10.38 21.88 -1.83
CA GLU A 100 10.18 23.30 -1.56
C GLU A 100 10.50 23.67 -0.11
N VAL A 101 10.09 22.85 0.86
CA VAL A 101 10.39 23.07 2.27
C VAL A 101 11.88 22.97 2.55
N VAL A 102 12.57 21.99 1.96
CA VAL A 102 14.02 21.82 2.11
C VAL A 102 14.77 22.97 1.47
N ILE A 103 14.39 23.41 0.26
CA ILE A 103 14.98 24.54 -0.41
C ILE A 103 14.74 25.85 0.37
N GLY A 104 13.53 26.03 0.89
CA GLY A 104 13.17 27.16 1.74
C GLY A 104 14.03 27.24 3.00
N GLN A 105 14.26 26.10 3.66
CA GLN A 105 15.15 26.01 4.82
C GLN A 105 16.61 26.29 4.48
N LEU A 106 17.09 25.81 3.35
CA LEU A 106 18.45 26.09 2.86
C LEU A 106 18.68 27.58 2.58
N ILE A 107 17.71 28.23 1.96
CA ILE A 107 17.77 29.69 1.69
C ILE A 107 17.76 30.48 2.99
N LEU A 108 16.91 30.10 3.96
CA LEU A 108 16.85 30.70 5.28
C LEU A 108 18.17 30.55 6.05
N THR A 109 18.79 29.38 5.98
CA THR A 109 20.07 29.10 6.61
C THR A 109 21.18 29.91 5.99
N LEU A 110 21.21 30.06 4.66
CA LEU A 110 22.17 30.89 3.93
C LEU A 110 22.00 32.37 4.26
N LEU A 111 20.78 32.86 4.39
CA LEU A 111 20.49 34.23 4.80
C LEU A 111 20.91 34.51 6.23
N PHE A 112 20.80 33.50 7.12
CA PHE A 112 21.23 33.65 8.50
C PHE A 112 22.75 33.62 8.70
N LEU A 113 23.45 32.98 7.76
CA LEU A 113 24.92 32.88 7.78
C LEU A 113 25.62 34.10 7.13
N CYS A 114 24.86 34.91 6.42
CA CYS A 114 25.29 36.21 5.92
C CYS A 114 24.89 37.30 6.89
#